data_9e92a32e4acca8225949be94d0f73bf7
#
_entry.id   9e92a32e4acca8225949be94d0f73bf7
#
_cell.length_a   1.000
_cell.length_b   1.000
_cell.length_c   1.000
_cell.angle_alpha   90.00
_cell.angle_beta   90.00
_cell.angle_gamma   90.00
#
_symmetry.space_group_name_H-M   'P 1'
#
loop_
_entity.id
_entity.type
_entity.pdbx_description
1 polymer ?
#
loop_
_entity_poly.entity_id
_entity_poly.type
_entity_poly.pdbx_seq_one_letter_code
_entity_poly.pdbx_strand_id
1 'polypeptide(L)'
;MNETDSIDQPEIKRRPWWQRVPLTLQIVIALILAIAVGIALGGGNPSSANEALIKNLAIPAELVLKALRALAPPLILVAVLHTFMTANIPGTAGRRLAVLLFTNTTVAILIGLLVANVLHPGTWGRLTVPGGTTTSAEQKFDPWGLIQDAVPKAILEPLVNNNVIQLIVIALSFGIVLRAIKSEMVAQGKNSYQPIEDVISILFEAVIRILNWVIALVPLAVFGIVASTVAKEGFEPFISLAAFIVAVLIALALQACYYLTRVNFGSWVKPLNFLRGGSDAFLMAFSTSSSGATMPVTFEVLQEKIGLRESSAALGSLVGANFNNDGTALYEAMSALFISQVLGQHLNIGQQFLVILTSIFASVGAANIPNAGLVTMTLVFTSVGLPTQYIAVLVTVDWFLDRCRTAINVMGDMTVSALLDGKKPHSQGKF
;
A
#
# COMPACT_ATOMS: atom_id res chain seq x y z
N MET A 1 -12.86 16.88 58.20
CA MET A 1 -13.83 16.71 57.11
C MET A 1 -13.00 16.65 55.85
N ASN A 2 -12.66 15.44 55.45
CA ASN A 2 -11.92 15.18 54.20
C ASN A 2 -12.90 14.74 53.14
N GLU A 3 -13.22 15.61 52.21
CA GLU A 3 -13.86 15.22 50.94
C GLU A 3 -12.79 14.68 50.01
N THR A 4 -12.77 13.36 49.88
CA THR A 4 -12.02 12.68 48.80
C THR A 4 -12.84 12.80 47.54
N ASP A 5 -12.41 13.70 46.65
CA ASP A 5 -12.86 13.75 45.25
C ASP A 5 -12.57 12.39 44.58
N SER A 6 -13.62 11.62 44.37
CA SER A 6 -13.61 10.43 43.55
C SER A 6 -13.48 10.88 42.08
N ILE A 7 -12.28 10.79 41.54
CA ILE A 7 -12.04 10.92 40.10
C ILE A 7 -12.79 9.79 39.43
N ASP A 8 -13.91 10.14 38.77
CA ASP A 8 -14.69 9.26 37.93
C ASP A 8 -13.78 8.69 36.81
N GLN A 9 -13.38 7.44 36.97
CA GLN A 9 -12.68 6.75 35.89
C GLN A 9 -13.64 6.57 34.71
N PRO A 10 -13.27 6.98 33.48
CA PRO A 10 -14.14 6.81 32.34
C PRO A 10 -14.49 5.33 32.17
N GLU A 11 -15.78 5.01 32.23
CA GLU A 11 -16.31 3.68 31.95
C GLU A 11 -15.74 3.18 30.61
N ILE A 12 -14.89 2.15 30.68
CA ILE A 12 -14.39 1.44 29.49
C ILE A 12 -15.60 0.72 28.89
N LYS A 13 -16.30 1.38 27.95
CA LYS A 13 -17.38 0.76 27.18
C LYS A 13 -16.82 -0.52 26.54
N ARG A 14 -17.26 -1.68 27.03
CA ARG A 14 -16.85 -2.98 26.52
C ARG A 14 -17.23 -3.07 25.03
N ARG A 15 -16.21 -3.09 24.18
CA ARG A 15 -16.41 -3.24 22.73
C ARG A 15 -17.23 -4.50 22.48
N PRO A 16 -18.23 -4.48 21.59
CA PRO A 16 -19.01 -5.65 21.23
C PRO A 16 -18.11 -6.78 20.76
N TRP A 17 -18.51 -8.04 20.98
CA TRP A 17 -17.68 -9.22 20.77
C TRP A 17 -17.11 -9.34 19.34
N TRP A 18 -17.88 -8.89 18.33
CA TRP A 18 -17.41 -8.88 16.91
C TRP A 18 -16.27 -7.91 16.65
N GLN A 19 -16.11 -6.85 17.43
CA GLN A 19 -14.95 -5.95 17.35
C GLN A 19 -13.69 -6.51 18.02
N ARG A 20 -13.80 -7.65 18.72
CA ARG A 20 -12.65 -8.36 19.33
C ARG A 20 -12.04 -9.36 18.37
N VAL A 21 -12.75 -9.73 17.30
CA VAL A 21 -12.27 -10.66 16.27
C VAL A 21 -11.35 -9.89 15.31
N PRO A 22 -10.11 -10.32 15.09
CA PRO A 22 -9.23 -9.69 14.11
C PRO A 22 -9.88 -9.62 12.73
N LEU A 23 -9.69 -8.51 12.00
CA LEU A 23 -10.26 -8.30 10.66
C LEU A 23 -9.94 -9.48 9.72
N THR A 24 -8.70 -9.98 9.78
CA THR A 24 -8.25 -11.16 9.02
C THR A 24 -9.14 -12.38 9.25
N LEU A 25 -9.46 -12.68 10.51
CA LEU A 25 -10.32 -13.83 10.84
C LEU A 25 -11.76 -13.58 10.35
N GLN A 26 -12.26 -12.35 10.42
CA GLN A 26 -13.56 -11.98 9.85
C GLN A 26 -13.59 -12.21 8.33
N ILE A 27 -12.51 -11.85 7.61
CA ILE A 27 -12.39 -12.06 6.16
C ILE A 27 -12.35 -13.57 5.83
N VAL A 28 -11.59 -14.37 6.59
CA VAL A 28 -11.52 -15.82 6.37
C VAL A 28 -12.89 -16.47 6.62
N ILE A 29 -13.59 -16.10 7.68
CA ILE A 29 -14.95 -16.59 7.95
C ILE A 29 -15.90 -16.18 6.82
N ALA A 30 -15.85 -14.92 6.40
CA ALA A 30 -16.66 -14.41 5.29
C ALA A 30 -16.39 -15.19 3.99
N LEU A 31 -15.13 -15.51 3.68
CA LEU A 31 -14.72 -16.31 2.53
C LEU A 31 -15.32 -17.73 2.57
N ILE A 32 -15.20 -18.41 3.70
CA ILE A 32 -15.74 -19.78 3.87
C ILE A 32 -17.28 -19.77 3.69
N LEU A 33 -17.95 -18.83 4.35
CA LEU A 33 -19.41 -18.70 4.24
C LEU A 33 -19.83 -18.33 2.82
N ALA A 34 -19.08 -17.45 2.14
CA ALA A 34 -19.34 -17.06 0.77
C ALA A 34 -19.25 -18.23 -0.21
N ILE A 35 -18.24 -19.10 -0.05
CA ILE A 35 -18.10 -20.30 -0.86
C ILE A 35 -19.30 -21.24 -0.64
N ALA A 36 -19.70 -21.48 0.61
CA ALA A 36 -20.85 -22.32 0.91
C ALA A 36 -22.15 -21.79 0.30
N VAL A 37 -22.41 -20.48 0.44
CA VAL A 37 -23.58 -19.81 -0.15
C VAL A 37 -23.52 -19.82 -1.67
N GLY A 38 -22.34 -19.55 -2.26
CA GLY A 38 -22.17 -19.55 -3.72
C GLY A 38 -22.47 -20.93 -4.34
N ILE A 39 -22.01 -22.02 -3.70
CA ILE A 39 -22.33 -23.39 -4.12
C ILE A 39 -23.85 -23.63 -4.03
N ALA A 40 -24.47 -23.24 -2.92
CA ALA A 40 -25.90 -23.41 -2.71
C ALA A 40 -26.76 -22.63 -3.71
N LEU A 41 -26.29 -21.49 -4.21
CA LEU A 41 -27.02 -20.63 -5.16
C LEU A 41 -26.83 -21.04 -6.64
N GLY A 42 -25.84 -21.88 -6.95
CA GLY A 42 -25.67 -22.30 -8.35
C GLY A 42 -24.36 -23.05 -8.64
N GLY A 43 -23.27 -22.79 -7.90
CA GLY A 43 -21.99 -23.48 -8.07
C GLY A 43 -21.43 -23.47 -9.50
N GLY A 44 -21.68 -22.41 -10.28
CA GLY A 44 -21.30 -22.27 -11.69
C GLY A 44 -22.47 -22.39 -12.68
N ASN A 45 -23.66 -22.81 -12.23
CA ASN A 45 -24.89 -22.92 -13.04
C ASN A 45 -26.12 -22.38 -12.28
N PRO A 46 -26.22 -21.06 -12.10
CA PRO A 46 -27.31 -20.48 -11.32
C PRO A 46 -28.65 -20.63 -12.06
N SER A 47 -29.71 -20.92 -11.30
CA SER A 47 -31.07 -20.87 -11.82
C SER A 47 -31.50 -19.41 -12.07
N SER A 48 -32.36 -19.14 -13.02
CA SER A 48 -32.92 -17.81 -13.29
C SER A 48 -33.61 -17.18 -12.08
N ALA A 49 -34.15 -18.00 -11.17
CA ALA A 49 -34.72 -17.52 -9.89
C ALA A 49 -33.70 -16.90 -8.95
N ASN A 50 -32.43 -17.30 -9.02
CA ASN A 50 -31.37 -16.83 -8.14
C ASN A 50 -30.57 -15.64 -8.70
N GLU A 51 -30.74 -15.29 -9.98
CA GLU A 51 -29.94 -14.24 -10.64
C GLU A 51 -30.02 -12.87 -9.94
N ALA A 52 -31.23 -12.46 -9.56
CA ALA A 52 -31.45 -11.19 -8.86
C ALA A 52 -30.76 -11.18 -7.48
N LEU A 53 -30.85 -12.29 -6.74
CA LEU A 53 -30.18 -12.42 -5.43
C LEU A 53 -28.65 -12.39 -5.58
N ILE A 54 -28.12 -13.14 -6.54
CA ILE A 54 -26.68 -13.21 -6.82
C ILE A 54 -26.14 -11.82 -7.20
N LYS A 55 -26.89 -11.06 -8.02
CA LYS A 55 -26.52 -9.69 -8.38
C LYS A 55 -26.47 -8.78 -7.13
N ASN A 56 -27.47 -8.89 -6.27
CA ASN A 56 -27.55 -8.05 -5.07
C ASN A 56 -26.47 -8.39 -4.04
N LEU A 57 -25.96 -9.62 -4.01
CA LEU A 57 -24.84 -10.02 -3.15
C LEU A 57 -23.55 -9.24 -3.46
N ALA A 58 -23.35 -8.77 -4.69
CA ALA A 58 -22.17 -8.00 -5.07
C ALA A 58 -22.23 -6.52 -4.61
N ILE A 59 -23.40 -6.00 -4.23
CA ILE A 59 -23.59 -4.58 -3.87
C ILE A 59 -22.65 -4.11 -2.76
N PRO A 60 -22.42 -4.85 -1.66
CA PRO A 60 -21.48 -4.41 -0.63
C PRO A 60 -20.06 -4.18 -1.15
N ALA A 61 -19.58 -5.03 -2.07
CA ALA A 61 -18.28 -4.87 -2.69
C ALA A 61 -18.23 -3.60 -3.55
N GLU A 62 -19.28 -3.33 -4.33
CA GLU A 62 -19.37 -2.11 -5.14
C GLU A 62 -19.35 -0.84 -4.27
N LEU A 63 -20.05 -0.85 -3.13
CA LEU A 63 -20.11 0.28 -2.20
C LEU A 63 -18.75 0.52 -1.55
N VAL A 64 -18.07 -0.53 -1.08
CA VAL A 64 -16.72 -0.42 -0.50
C VAL A 64 -15.75 0.13 -1.54
N LEU A 65 -15.78 -0.36 -2.79
CA LEU A 65 -14.93 0.16 -3.86
C LEU A 65 -15.21 1.62 -4.20
N LYS A 66 -16.49 2.03 -4.23
CA LYS A 66 -16.85 3.43 -4.45
C LYS A 66 -16.30 4.32 -3.33
N ALA A 67 -16.40 3.86 -2.08
CA ALA A 67 -15.87 4.58 -0.93
C ALA A 67 -14.33 4.66 -0.95
N LEU A 68 -13.63 3.58 -1.26
CA LEU A 68 -12.17 3.56 -1.43
C LEU A 68 -11.72 4.53 -2.53
N ARG A 69 -12.41 4.52 -3.67
CA ARG A 69 -12.13 5.42 -4.80
C ARG A 69 -12.33 6.89 -4.42
N ALA A 70 -13.37 7.20 -3.65
CA ALA A 70 -13.64 8.56 -3.20
C ALA A 70 -12.61 9.06 -2.16
N LEU A 71 -12.04 8.14 -1.36
CA LEU A 71 -11.03 8.47 -0.36
C LEU A 71 -9.61 8.57 -0.93
N ALA A 72 -9.34 7.99 -2.09
CA ALA A 72 -8.00 7.96 -2.66
C ALA A 72 -7.39 9.36 -2.89
N PRO A 73 -8.06 10.31 -3.55
CA PRO A 73 -7.51 11.65 -3.78
C PRO A 73 -7.21 12.43 -2.50
N PRO A 74 -8.14 12.58 -1.54
CA PRO A 74 -7.84 13.30 -0.30
C PRO A 74 -6.77 12.60 0.55
N LEU A 75 -6.73 11.27 0.56
CA LEU A 75 -5.70 10.54 1.29
C LEU A 75 -4.32 10.86 0.74
N ILE A 76 -4.11 10.79 -0.57
CA ILE A 76 -2.81 11.07 -1.19
C ILE A 76 -2.36 12.49 -0.92
N LEU A 77 -3.25 13.46 -1.15
CA LEU A 77 -2.91 14.86 -0.93
C LEU A 77 -2.44 15.07 0.52
N VAL A 78 -3.26 14.64 1.48
CA VAL A 78 -2.98 14.90 2.89
C VAL A 78 -1.81 14.06 3.41
N ALA A 79 -1.66 12.79 2.96
CA ALA A 79 -0.54 11.94 3.34
C ALA A 79 0.81 12.49 2.86
N VAL A 80 0.88 12.96 1.61
CA VAL A 80 2.11 13.57 1.08
C VAL A 80 2.43 14.85 1.84
N LEU A 81 1.46 15.75 2.04
CA LEU A 81 1.67 16.99 2.80
C LEU A 81 2.11 16.70 4.24
N HIS A 82 1.43 15.78 4.92
CA HIS A 82 1.78 15.35 6.27
C HIS A 82 3.22 14.84 6.34
N THR A 83 3.59 13.96 5.43
CA THR A 83 4.95 13.39 5.38
C THR A 83 6.02 14.47 5.18
N PHE A 84 5.80 15.42 4.26
CA PHE A 84 6.76 16.52 4.04
C PHE A 84 6.86 17.49 5.22
N MET A 85 5.78 17.71 5.95
CA MET A 85 5.76 18.62 7.10
C MET A 85 6.36 17.97 8.35
N THR A 86 6.13 16.69 8.59
CA THR A 86 6.55 15.99 9.82
C THR A 86 7.92 15.34 9.70
N ALA A 87 8.35 14.89 8.50
CA ALA A 87 9.62 14.20 8.32
C ALA A 87 10.82 15.14 8.56
N ASN A 88 11.63 14.81 9.54
CA ASN A 88 12.88 15.53 9.81
C ASN A 88 14.04 14.87 9.03
N ILE A 89 14.32 15.38 7.83
CA ILE A 89 15.35 14.83 6.94
C ILE A 89 16.58 15.75 6.93
N PRO A 90 17.72 15.33 7.48
CA PRO A 90 18.95 16.15 7.46
C PRO A 90 19.53 16.27 6.04
N GLY A 91 19.97 17.46 5.66
CA GLY A 91 20.44 17.86 4.33
C GLY A 91 21.13 16.82 3.43
N THR A 92 22.42 16.53 3.64
CA THR A 92 23.20 15.58 2.81
C THR A 92 22.78 14.13 2.96
N ALA A 93 22.42 13.70 4.18
CA ALA A 93 21.90 12.36 4.46
C ALA A 93 20.53 12.14 3.79
N GLY A 94 19.72 13.19 3.73
CA GLY A 94 18.42 13.16 3.05
C GLY A 94 18.51 12.85 1.56
N ARG A 95 19.49 13.44 0.85
CA ARG A 95 19.71 13.14 -0.57
C ARG A 95 20.08 11.66 -0.78
N ARG A 96 20.97 11.11 0.07
CA ARG A 96 21.36 9.70 -0.01
C ARG A 96 20.17 8.79 0.32
N LEU A 97 19.39 9.14 1.33
CA LEU A 97 18.16 8.43 1.68
C LEU A 97 17.20 8.40 0.48
N ALA A 98 16.90 9.55 -0.11
CA ALA A 98 15.98 9.65 -1.26
C ALA A 98 16.44 8.80 -2.46
N VAL A 99 17.74 8.81 -2.79
CA VAL A 99 18.29 7.98 -3.87
C VAL A 99 18.16 6.48 -3.55
N LEU A 100 18.40 6.07 -2.30
CA LEU A 100 18.27 4.68 -1.89
C LEU A 100 16.83 4.20 -1.96
N LEU A 101 15.87 5.00 -1.47
CA LEU A 101 14.45 4.71 -1.51
C LEU A 101 13.95 4.63 -2.96
N PHE A 102 14.22 5.64 -3.77
CA PHE A 102 13.81 5.66 -5.18
C PHE A 102 14.36 4.45 -5.96
N THR A 103 15.63 4.09 -5.72
CA THR A 103 16.25 2.92 -6.37
C THR A 103 15.56 1.62 -5.92
N ASN A 104 15.27 1.46 -4.64
CA ASN A 104 14.61 0.27 -4.11
C ASN A 104 13.21 0.11 -4.71
N THR A 105 12.39 1.15 -4.68
CA THR A 105 11.02 1.13 -5.20
C THR A 105 11.01 0.88 -6.71
N THR A 106 11.90 1.54 -7.45
CA THR A 106 11.99 1.31 -8.90
C THR A 106 12.36 -0.14 -9.23
N VAL A 107 13.35 -0.71 -8.54
CA VAL A 107 13.73 -2.12 -8.76
C VAL A 107 12.61 -3.07 -8.34
N ALA A 108 11.89 -2.79 -7.25
CA ALA A 108 10.76 -3.60 -6.83
C ALA A 108 9.67 -3.65 -7.91
N ILE A 109 9.32 -2.50 -8.47
CA ILE A 109 8.33 -2.42 -9.55
C ILE A 109 8.82 -3.16 -10.80
N LEU A 110 10.09 -3.00 -11.18
CA LEU A 110 10.66 -3.69 -12.33
C LEU A 110 10.67 -5.21 -12.14
N ILE A 111 10.97 -5.71 -10.93
CA ILE A 111 10.85 -7.14 -10.59
C ILE A 111 9.40 -7.59 -10.73
N GLY A 112 8.45 -6.84 -10.19
CA GLY A 112 7.03 -7.16 -10.31
C GLY A 112 6.55 -7.24 -11.76
N LEU A 113 6.90 -6.24 -12.57
CA LEU A 113 6.59 -6.22 -14.01
C LEU A 113 7.26 -7.39 -14.76
N LEU A 114 8.52 -7.68 -14.46
CA LEU A 114 9.23 -8.80 -15.06
C LEU A 114 8.53 -10.13 -14.78
N VAL A 115 8.22 -10.39 -13.49
CA VAL A 115 7.54 -11.63 -13.08
C VAL A 115 6.15 -11.72 -13.70
N ALA A 116 5.37 -10.65 -13.73
CA ALA A 116 4.04 -10.64 -14.32
C ALA A 116 4.07 -10.84 -15.84
N ASN A 117 5.08 -10.26 -16.54
CA ASN A 117 5.26 -10.45 -17.98
C ASN A 117 5.82 -11.83 -18.35
N VAL A 118 6.55 -12.51 -17.46
CA VAL A 118 7.11 -13.84 -17.71
C VAL A 118 6.09 -14.94 -17.39
N LEU A 119 5.42 -14.83 -16.25
CA LEU A 119 4.51 -15.87 -15.77
C LEU A 119 3.10 -15.75 -16.35
N HIS A 120 2.69 -14.57 -16.80
CA HIS A 120 1.34 -14.27 -17.29
C HIS A 120 0.21 -14.81 -16.39
N PRO A 121 0.20 -14.48 -15.09
CA PRO A 121 -0.72 -15.11 -14.13
C PRO A 121 -2.20 -14.89 -14.46
N GLY A 122 -2.55 -13.82 -15.17
CA GLY A 122 -3.92 -13.54 -15.60
C GLY A 122 -4.46 -14.46 -16.69
N THR A 123 -3.59 -15.25 -17.33
CA THR A 123 -3.99 -16.19 -18.41
C THR A 123 -4.19 -17.63 -17.95
N TRP A 124 -3.94 -17.94 -16.65
CA TRP A 124 -3.99 -19.32 -16.15
C TRP A 124 -5.41 -19.84 -15.88
N GLY A 125 -6.39 -18.96 -15.86
CA GLY A 125 -7.80 -19.29 -15.67
C GLY A 125 -8.68 -18.20 -16.28
N ARG A 126 -10.00 -18.33 -16.14
CA ARG A 126 -10.96 -17.32 -16.57
C ARG A 126 -11.48 -16.57 -15.36
N LEU A 127 -11.32 -15.24 -15.36
CA LEU A 127 -11.82 -14.36 -14.34
C LEU A 127 -12.75 -13.35 -15.00
N THR A 128 -14.06 -13.47 -14.79
CA THR A 128 -15.03 -12.48 -15.19
C THR A 128 -15.55 -11.73 -13.97
N VAL A 129 -15.74 -10.42 -14.07
CA VAL A 129 -16.31 -9.63 -13.00
C VAL A 129 -17.65 -9.07 -13.45
N PRO A 130 -18.73 -9.26 -12.69
CA PRO A 130 -20.04 -8.71 -13.02
C PRO A 130 -19.97 -7.20 -13.23
N GLY A 131 -20.42 -6.73 -14.40
CA GLY A 131 -20.44 -5.30 -14.75
C GLY A 131 -19.15 -4.77 -15.37
N GLY A 132 -18.16 -5.62 -15.66
CA GLY A 132 -16.96 -5.25 -16.40
C GLY A 132 -17.26 -4.96 -17.87
N THR A 133 -17.30 -3.70 -18.26
CA THR A 133 -17.33 -3.32 -19.67
C THR A 133 -15.90 -3.34 -20.22
N THR A 134 -15.67 -4.14 -21.25
CA THR A 134 -14.41 -4.20 -22.01
C THR A 134 -14.30 -2.99 -22.96
N THR A 135 -14.25 -1.80 -22.42
CA THR A 135 -13.94 -0.61 -23.23
C THR A 135 -12.44 -0.38 -23.23
N SER A 136 -11.75 -1.13 -24.07
CA SER A 136 -10.36 -0.86 -24.41
C SER A 136 -10.31 0.33 -25.35
N ALA A 137 -10.11 1.52 -24.83
CA ALA A 137 -9.49 2.56 -25.65
C ALA A 137 -8.01 2.21 -25.73
N GLU A 138 -7.49 1.86 -26.91
CA GLU A 138 -6.04 1.85 -27.15
C GLU A 138 -5.52 3.28 -26.94
N GLN A 139 -5.19 3.62 -25.70
CA GLN A 139 -4.51 4.87 -25.42
C GLN A 139 -3.08 4.75 -25.96
N LYS A 140 -2.83 5.44 -27.08
CA LYS A 140 -1.46 5.61 -27.57
C LYS A 140 -0.66 6.34 -26.50
N PHE A 141 0.47 5.75 -26.10
CA PHE A 141 1.39 6.39 -25.18
C PHE A 141 1.93 7.68 -25.82
N ASP A 142 1.56 8.82 -25.24
CA ASP A 142 2.04 10.14 -25.61
C ASP A 142 2.81 10.75 -24.43
N PRO A 143 4.16 10.66 -24.40
CA PRO A 143 4.97 11.22 -23.32
C PRO A 143 4.82 12.73 -23.15
N TRP A 144 4.61 13.47 -24.25
CA TRP A 144 4.46 14.92 -24.20
C TRP A 144 3.07 15.31 -23.68
N GLY A 145 2.04 14.59 -24.10
CA GLY A 145 0.70 14.73 -23.55
C GLY A 145 0.68 14.49 -22.03
N LEU A 146 1.40 13.47 -21.54
CA LEU A 146 1.50 13.19 -20.09
C LEU A 146 2.13 14.35 -19.31
N ILE A 147 3.18 15.00 -19.85
CA ILE A 147 3.81 16.15 -19.21
C ILE A 147 2.87 17.35 -19.21
N GLN A 148 2.17 17.59 -20.32
CA GLN A 148 1.20 18.67 -20.43
C GLN A 148 0.00 18.45 -19.49
N ASP A 149 -0.50 17.22 -19.45
CA ASP A 149 -1.63 16.82 -18.61
C ASP A 149 -1.26 16.70 -17.12
N ALA A 150 0.03 16.68 -16.77
CA ALA A 150 0.47 16.70 -15.38
C ALA A 150 0.22 18.03 -14.67
N VAL A 151 0.07 19.13 -15.43
CA VAL A 151 -0.25 20.44 -14.88
C VAL A 151 -1.77 20.67 -14.92
N PRO A 152 -2.45 20.76 -13.76
CA PRO A 152 -3.90 20.94 -13.74
C PRO A 152 -4.30 22.35 -14.15
N LYS A 153 -5.48 22.50 -14.73
CA LYS A 153 -6.08 23.81 -15.06
C LYS A 153 -6.57 24.57 -13.83
N ALA A 154 -6.90 23.83 -12.76
CA ALA A 154 -7.29 24.38 -11.47
C ALA A 154 -6.79 23.47 -10.34
N ILE A 155 -6.44 24.05 -9.18
CA ILE A 155 -5.84 23.32 -8.04
C ILE A 155 -6.77 22.21 -7.52
N LEU A 156 -8.08 22.41 -7.54
CA LEU A 156 -9.06 21.44 -7.04
C LEU A 156 -9.53 20.43 -8.11
N GLU A 157 -9.22 20.68 -9.39
CA GLU A 157 -9.64 19.81 -10.50
C GLU A 157 -9.22 18.35 -10.32
N PRO A 158 -7.98 18.04 -9.92
CA PRO A 158 -7.55 16.65 -9.75
C PRO A 158 -8.28 15.88 -8.65
N LEU A 159 -8.74 16.58 -7.61
CA LEU A 159 -9.54 15.98 -6.53
C LEU A 159 -10.94 15.55 -7.03
N VAL A 160 -11.54 16.35 -7.93
CA VAL A 160 -12.87 16.10 -8.49
C VAL A 160 -12.80 15.01 -9.56
N ASN A 161 -11.82 15.11 -10.46
CA ASN A 161 -11.67 14.22 -11.61
C ASN A 161 -10.89 12.94 -11.31
N ASN A 162 -10.42 12.76 -10.06
CA ASN A 162 -9.54 11.64 -9.67
C ASN A 162 -8.28 11.55 -10.56
N ASN A 163 -7.75 12.69 -11.02
CA ASN A 163 -6.52 12.71 -11.81
C ASN A 163 -5.30 12.65 -10.89
N VAL A 164 -4.75 11.45 -10.79
CA VAL A 164 -3.70 11.11 -9.83
C VAL A 164 -2.40 11.83 -10.11
N ILE A 165 -1.97 11.89 -11.38
CA ILE A 165 -0.70 12.52 -11.75
C ILE A 165 -0.72 14.00 -11.37
N GLN A 166 -1.78 14.68 -11.72
CA GLN A 166 -1.97 16.09 -11.35
C GLN A 166 -2.04 16.27 -9.83
N LEU A 167 -2.73 15.37 -9.12
CA LEU A 167 -2.85 15.42 -7.67
C LEU A 167 -1.49 15.27 -6.98
N ILE A 168 -0.66 14.36 -7.46
CA ILE A 168 0.69 14.14 -6.94
C ILE A 168 1.58 15.36 -7.21
N VAL A 169 1.51 15.94 -8.41
CA VAL A 169 2.26 17.18 -8.74
C VAL A 169 1.89 18.29 -7.78
N ILE A 170 0.59 18.50 -7.51
CA ILE A 170 0.14 19.48 -6.53
C ILE A 170 0.66 19.15 -5.13
N ALA A 171 0.45 17.91 -4.67
CA ALA A 171 0.82 17.48 -3.32
C ALA A 171 2.34 17.62 -3.08
N LEU A 172 3.17 17.22 -4.04
CA LEU A 172 4.62 17.40 -3.97
C LEU A 172 5.02 18.88 -4.00
N SER A 173 4.43 19.68 -4.89
CA SER A 173 4.75 21.11 -4.98
C SER A 173 4.45 21.83 -3.67
N PHE A 174 3.25 21.66 -3.12
CA PHE A 174 2.89 22.23 -1.83
C PHE A 174 3.72 21.66 -0.69
N GLY A 175 3.96 20.34 -0.66
CA GLY A 175 4.77 19.68 0.37
C GLY A 175 6.20 20.21 0.42
N ILE A 176 6.86 20.35 -0.74
CA ILE A 176 8.22 20.92 -0.84
C ILE A 176 8.25 22.37 -0.36
N VAL A 177 7.32 23.20 -0.82
CA VAL A 177 7.26 24.63 -0.46
C VAL A 177 6.94 24.82 1.03
N LEU A 178 5.94 24.13 1.56
CA LEU A 178 5.61 24.21 2.99
C LEU A 178 6.77 23.76 3.87
N ARG A 179 7.49 22.73 3.46
CA ARG A 179 8.70 22.29 4.16
C ARG A 179 9.81 23.34 4.11
N ALA A 180 10.03 24.00 2.98
CA ALA A 180 11.02 25.07 2.86
C ALA A 180 10.66 26.23 3.79
N ILE A 181 9.40 26.68 3.80
CA ILE A 181 8.90 27.73 4.70
C ILE A 181 9.09 27.31 6.18
N LYS A 182 8.74 26.07 6.55
CA LYS A 182 8.99 25.55 7.90
C LYS A 182 10.46 25.63 8.29
N SER A 183 11.36 25.20 7.39
CA SER A 183 12.81 25.24 7.64
C SER A 183 13.32 26.65 7.85
N GLU A 184 12.84 27.64 7.08
CA GLU A 184 13.18 29.04 7.24
C GLU A 184 12.66 29.63 8.57
N MET A 185 11.40 29.30 8.93
CA MET A 185 10.83 29.74 10.21
C MET A 185 11.57 29.17 11.41
N VAL A 186 11.92 27.88 11.38
CA VAL A 186 12.71 27.22 12.41
C VAL A 186 14.09 27.87 12.55
N ALA A 187 14.76 28.18 11.42
CA ALA A 187 16.05 28.88 11.43
C ALA A 187 15.97 30.30 12.04
N GLN A 188 14.79 30.93 11.97
CA GLN A 188 14.51 32.24 12.59
C GLN A 188 14.01 32.12 14.04
N GLY A 189 13.91 30.91 14.61
CA GLY A 189 13.35 30.69 15.96
C GLY A 189 11.84 30.92 16.05
N LYS A 190 11.11 30.88 14.94
CA LYS A 190 9.66 31.09 14.89
C LYS A 190 8.90 29.78 14.80
N ASN A 191 7.78 29.67 15.53
CA ASN A 191 6.91 28.49 15.55
C ASN A 191 5.57 28.72 14.80
N SER A 192 5.49 29.78 13.97
CA SER A 192 4.24 30.16 13.27
C SER A 192 3.79 29.13 12.21
N TYR A 193 4.59 28.13 11.90
CA TYR A 193 4.24 27.00 11.03
C TYR A 193 3.39 25.93 11.73
N GLN A 194 3.43 25.87 13.05
CA GLN A 194 2.83 24.79 13.86
C GLN A 194 1.32 24.63 13.63
N PRO A 195 0.49 25.68 13.57
CA PRO A 195 -0.94 25.53 13.28
C PRO A 195 -1.24 24.86 11.94
N ILE A 196 -0.41 25.07 10.91
CA ILE A 196 -0.58 24.44 9.61
C ILE A 196 -0.21 22.95 9.69
N GLU A 197 0.87 22.62 10.39
CA GLU A 197 1.28 21.24 10.64
C GLU A 197 0.20 20.47 11.42
N ASP A 198 -0.38 21.10 12.44
CA ASP A 198 -1.46 20.53 13.25
C ASP A 198 -2.73 20.28 12.41
N VAL A 199 -3.13 21.25 11.59
CA VAL A 199 -4.29 21.08 10.68
C VAL A 199 -4.07 19.93 9.69
N ILE A 200 -2.89 19.85 9.06
CA ILE A 200 -2.56 18.76 8.13
C ILE A 200 -2.59 17.41 8.86
N SER A 201 -2.05 17.34 10.08
CA SER A 201 -2.04 16.12 10.89
C SER A 201 -3.45 15.68 11.30
N ILE A 202 -4.32 16.63 11.68
CA ILE A 202 -5.73 16.35 12.01
C ILE A 202 -6.49 15.88 10.76
N LEU A 203 -6.30 16.51 9.62
CA LEU A 203 -6.94 16.09 8.36
C LEU A 203 -6.47 14.71 7.93
N PHE A 204 -5.18 14.40 8.07
CA PHE A 204 -4.63 13.09 7.80
C PHE A 204 -5.27 12.02 8.69
N GLU A 205 -5.31 12.26 10.00
CA GLU A 205 -5.96 11.36 10.97
C GLU A 205 -7.46 11.17 10.66
N ALA A 206 -8.16 12.23 10.28
CA ALA A 206 -9.57 12.15 9.92
C ALA A 206 -9.81 11.25 8.70
N VAL A 207 -9.01 11.41 7.64
CA VAL A 207 -9.10 10.57 6.43
C VAL A 207 -8.77 9.11 6.77
N ILE A 208 -7.74 8.86 7.59
CA ILE A 208 -7.39 7.51 8.06
C ILE A 208 -8.53 6.87 8.86
N ARG A 209 -9.20 7.62 9.74
CA ARG A 209 -10.34 7.10 10.50
C ARG A 209 -11.51 6.73 9.59
N ILE A 210 -11.82 7.56 8.61
CA ILE A 210 -12.87 7.26 7.62
C ILE A 210 -12.48 6.02 6.80
N LEU A 211 -11.24 5.93 6.35
CA LEU A 211 -10.72 4.76 5.65
C LEU A 211 -10.89 3.48 6.48
N ASN A 212 -10.55 3.53 7.77
CA ASN A 212 -10.73 2.39 8.67
C ASN A 212 -12.20 1.96 8.83
N TRP A 213 -13.15 2.88 8.76
CA TRP A 213 -14.59 2.53 8.72
C TRP A 213 -14.93 1.77 7.43
N VAL A 214 -14.40 2.21 6.29
CA VAL A 214 -14.61 1.52 5.00
C VAL A 214 -13.96 0.12 5.03
N ILE A 215 -12.74 0.02 5.57
CA ILE A 215 -12.02 -1.26 5.72
C ILE A 215 -12.78 -2.23 6.63
N ALA A 216 -13.46 -1.75 7.66
CA ALA A 216 -14.29 -2.60 8.52
C ALA A 216 -15.46 -3.28 7.78
N LEU A 217 -15.86 -2.77 6.61
CA LEU A 217 -16.86 -3.37 5.73
C LEU A 217 -16.29 -4.39 4.74
N VAL A 218 -14.98 -4.53 4.64
CA VAL A 218 -14.31 -5.46 3.71
C VAL A 218 -14.76 -6.91 3.87
N PRO A 219 -14.95 -7.48 5.08
CA PRO A 219 -15.48 -8.84 5.21
C PRO A 219 -16.83 -9.04 4.51
N LEU A 220 -17.72 -8.04 4.58
CA LEU A 220 -19.01 -8.08 3.90
C LEU A 220 -18.85 -7.97 2.38
N ALA A 221 -17.92 -7.15 1.91
CA ALA A 221 -17.58 -7.03 0.50
C ALA A 221 -17.01 -8.34 -0.05
N VAL A 222 -16.09 -8.98 0.68
CA VAL A 222 -15.50 -10.28 0.31
C VAL A 222 -16.58 -11.37 0.27
N PHE A 223 -17.44 -11.43 1.29
CA PHE A 223 -18.57 -12.35 1.28
C PHE A 223 -19.41 -12.20 0.01
N GLY A 224 -19.84 -10.98 -0.29
CA GLY A 224 -20.72 -10.70 -1.42
C GLY A 224 -20.12 -11.04 -2.79
N ILE A 225 -18.89 -10.59 -3.03
CA ILE A 225 -18.23 -10.81 -4.33
C ILE A 225 -17.88 -12.29 -4.54
N VAL A 226 -17.37 -12.98 -3.51
CA VAL A 226 -17.01 -14.39 -3.61
C VAL A 226 -18.26 -15.27 -3.78
N ALA A 227 -19.33 -15.04 -2.99
CA ALA A 227 -20.57 -15.78 -3.13
C ALA A 227 -21.19 -15.59 -4.53
N SER A 228 -21.19 -14.35 -5.05
CA SER A 228 -21.67 -14.05 -6.40
C SER A 228 -20.81 -14.75 -7.48
N THR A 229 -19.48 -14.72 -7.34
CA THR A 229 -18.55 -15.33 -8.30
C THR A 229 -18.68 -16.86 -8.30
N VAL A 230 -18.66 -17.50 -7.13
CA VAL A 230 -18.84 -18.97 -7.01
C VAL A 230 -20.19 -19.41 -7.57
N ALA A 231 -21.26 -18.65 -7.30
CA ALA A 231 -22.59 -18.97 -7.81
C ALA A 231 -22.65 -18.92 -9.34
N LYS A 232 -22.01 -17.93 -10.00
CA LYS A 232 -22.05 -17.72 -11.45
C LYS A 232 -21.05 -18.57 -12.22
N GLU A 233 -19.80 -18.62 -11.74
CA GLU A 233 -18.66 -19.09 -12.51
C GLU A 233 -17.98 -20.32 -11.86
N GLY A 234 -18.46 -20.73 -10.67
CA GLY A 234 -17.83 -21.83 -9.92
C GLY A 234 -16.45 -21.43 -9.38
N PHE A 235 -15.50 -22.37 -9.44
CA PHE A 235 -14.16 -22.19 -8.88
C PHE A 235 -13.09 -21.77 -9.91
N GLU A 236 -13.41 -21.67 -11.18
CA GLU A 236 -12.44 -21.37 -12.24
C GLU A 236 -11.74 -20.00 -12.02
N PRO A 237 -12.42 -18.91 -11.58
CA PRO A 237 -11.78 -17.64 -11.29
C PRO A 237 -10.68 -17.71 -10.20
N PHE A 238 -10.81 -18.64 -9.25
CA PHE A 238 -9.84 -18.78 -8.16
C PHE A 238 -8.51 -19.39 -8.60
N ILE A 239 -8.45 -20.07 -9.75
CA ILE A 239 -7.21 -20.54 -10.37
C ILE A 239 -6.34 -19.35 -10.77
N SER A 240 -6.93 -18.35 -11.43
CA SER A 240 -6.22 -17.11 -11.78
C SER A 240 -5.71 -16.36 -10.54
N LEU A 241 -6.53 -16.31 -9.47
CA LEU A 241 -6.09 -15.68 -8.21
C LEU A 241 -4.96 -16.45 -7.53
N ALA A 242 -5.01 -17.79 -7.55
CA ALA A 242 -3.93 -18.61 -7.02
C ALA A 242 -2.62 -18.39 -7.81
N ALA A 243 -2.70 -18.34 -9.15
CA ALA A 243 -1.56 -18.00 -10.00
C ALA A 243 -1.00 -16.61 -9.69
N PHE A 244 -1.88 -15.63 -9.45
CA PHE A 244 -1.49 -14.28 -9.06
C PHE A 244 -0.78 -14.27 -7.70
N ILE A 245 -1.31 -14.98 -6.68
CA ILE A 245 -0.66 -15.10 -5.36
C ILE A 245 0.76 -15.68 -5.53
N VAL A 246 0.90 -16.79 -6.26
CA VAL A 246 2.21 -17.42 -6.49
C VAL A 246 3.16 -16.46 -7.20
N ALA A 247 2.71 -15.76 -8.24
CA ALA A 247 3.52 -14.79 -8.95
C ALA A 247 4.00 -13.63 -8.04
N VAL A 248 3.09 -13.09 -7.20
CA VAL A 248 3.44 -12.04 -6.23
C VAL A 248 4.45 -12.55 -5.21
N LEU A 249 4.27 -13.75 -4.65
CA LEU A 249 5.23 -14.32 -3.70
C LEU A 249 6.61 -14.53 -4.32
N ILE A 250 6.68 -14.97 -5.58
CA ILE A 250 7.94 -15.07 -6.32
C ILE A 250 8.59 -13.69 -6.47
N ALA A 251 7.84 -12.68 -6.85
CA ALA A 251 8.36 -11.33 -7.01
C ALA A 251 8.87 -10.74 -5.68
N LEU A 252 8.12 -10.93 -4.57
CA LEU A 252 8.55 -10.52 -3.24
C LEU A 252 9.80 -11.25 -2.76
N ALA A 253 9.94 -12.55 -3.07
CA ALA A 253 11.14 -13.32 -2.77
C ALA A 253 12.35 -12.82 -3.57
N LEU A 254 12.18 -12.47 -4.85
CA LEU A 254 13.22 -11.85 -5.67
C LEU A 254 13.63 -10.48 -5.12
N GLN A 255 12.67 -9.69 -4.65
CA GLN A 255 12.95 -8.41 -4.01
C GLN A 255 13.73 -8.59 -2.70
N ALA A 256 13.40 -9.60 -1.90
CA ALA A 256 14.17 -9.94 -0.70
C ALA A 256 15.62 -10.33 -1.07
N CYS A 257 15.82 -11.16 -2.10
CA CYS A 257 17.16 -11.50 -2.61
C CYS A 257 17.94 -10.26 -3.07
N TYR A 258 17.27 -9.33 -3.75
CA TYR A 258 17.88 -8.05 -4.12
C TYR A 258 18.34 -7.25 -2.89
N TYR A 259 17.52 -7.15 -1.85
CA TYR A 259 17.91 -6.48 -0.61
C TYR A 259 19.12 -7.13 0.06
N LEU A 260 19.13 -8.47 0.17
CA LEU A 260 20.26 -9.20 0.73
C LEU A 260 21.54 -8.97 -0.07
N THR A 261 21.44 -8.93 -1.40
CA THR A 261 22.56 -8.63 -2.30
C THR A 261 23.07 -7.21 -2.03
N ARG A 262 22.18 -6.22 -1.90
CA ARG A 262 22.57 -4.84 -1.57
C ARG A 262 23.25 -4.72 -0.21
N VAL A 263 22.71 -5.39 0.81
CA VAL A 263 23.30 -5.41 2.15
C VAL A 263 24.71 -6.03 2.09
N ASN A 264 24.86 -7.15 1.37
CA ASN A 264 26.16 -7.83 1.24
C ASN A 264 27.26 -6.97 0.61
N PHE A 265 26.92 -6.18 -0.43
CA PHE A 265 27.90 -5.37 -1.15
C PHE A 265 27.98 -3.91 -0.66
N GLY A 266 26.94 -3.41 -0.02
CA GLY A 266 26.81 -2.00 0.33
C GLY A 266 26.97 -1.69 1.83
N SER A 267 26.90 -2.71 2.70
CA SER A 267 27.00 -2.58 4.14
C SER A 267 28.09 -3.49 4.73
N TRP A 268 28.49 -3.24 5.96
CA TRP A 268 29.35 -4.13 6.75
C TRP A 268 28.57 -5.32 7.36
N VAL A 269 27.25 -5.22 7.39
CA VAL A 269 26.35 -6.26 7.94
C VAL A 269 26.30 -7.46 6.99
N LYS A 270 26.53 -8.66 7.53
CA LYS A 270 26.38 -9.89 6.76
C LYS A 270 24.89 -10.23 6.55
N PRO A 271 24.48 -10.73 5.37
CA PRO A 271 23.07 -11.06 5.07
C PRO A 271 22.40 -11.97 6.11
N LEU A 272 23.11 -12.98 6.60
CA LEU A 272 22.56 -13.90 7.61
C LEU A 272 22.30 -13.20 8.95
N ASN A 273 23.22 -12.31 9.37
CA ASN A 273 23.06 -11.52 10.60
C ASN A 273 21.93 -10.51 10.45
N PHE A 274 21.78 -9.93 9.25
CA PHE A 274 20.67 -9.04 8.90
C PHE A 274 19.32 -9.76 9.04
N LEU A 275 19.17 -10.97 8.48
CA LEU A 275 17.95 -11.76 8.59
C LEU A 275 17.65 -12.18 10.04
N ARG A 276 18.66 -12.70 10.74
CA ARG A 276 18.48 -13.14 12.13
C ARG A 276 18.19 -11.98 13.07
N GLY A 277 18.92 -10.88 12.96
CA GLY A 277 18.70 -9.69 13.77
C GLY A 277 17.36 -9.02 13.50
N GLY A 278 16.89 -9.05 12.23
CA GLY A 278 15.64 -8.43 11.80
C GLY A 278 14.39 -9.28 11.99
N SER A 279 14.51 -10.54 12.42
CA SER A 279 13.39 -11.50 12.47
C SER A 279 12.16 -10.98 13.19
N ASP A 280 12.33 -10.30 14.32
CA ASP A 280 11.22 -9.78 15.12
C ASP A 280 10.46 -8.66 14.40
N ALA A 281 11.19 -7.78 13.69
CA ALA A 281 10.59 -6.74 12.87
C ALA A 281 9.80 -7.35 11.70
N PHE A 282 10.34 -8.38 11.02
CA PHE A 282 9.64 -9.06 9.94
C PHE A 282 8.38 -9.78 10.43
N LEU A 283 8.45 -10.47 11.56
CA LEU A 283 7.29 -11.15 12.15
C LEU A 283 6.23 -10.15 12.62
N MET A 284 6.64 -9.03 13.21
CA MET A 284 5.70 -7.99 13.60
C MET A 284 5.05 -7.33 12.39
N ALA A 285 5.81 -7.02 11.34
CA ALA A 285 5.30 -6.49 10.09
C ALA A 285 4.27 -7.42 9.45
N PHE A 286 4.59 -8.71 9.35
CA PHE A 286 3.68 -9.73 8.86
C PHE A 286 2.41 -9.85 9.73
N SER A 287 2.55 -9.73 11.05
CA SER A 287 1.41 -9.86 11.97
C SER A 287 0.47 -8.67 11.94
N THR A 288 1.03 -7.45 11.84
CA THR A 288 0.27 -6.19 11.92
C THR A 288 -0.22 -5.68 10.56
N SER A 289 0.40 -6.09 9.46
CA SER A 289 0.20 -5.50 8.12
C SER A 289 0.44 -3.97 8.11
N SER A 290 1.29 -3.46 9.00
CA SER A 290 1.58 -2.03 9.12
C SER A 290 3.07 -1.80 9.40
N SER A 291 3.77 -1.23 8.43
CA SER A 291 5.16 -0.80 8.60
C SER A 291 5.26 0.31 9.65
N GLY A 292 4.27 1.21 9.70
CA GLY A 292 4.19 2.26 10.71
C GLY A 292 4.11 1.72 12.14
N ALA A 293 3.24 0.73 12.39
CA ALA A 293 3.14 0.07 13.70
C ALA A 293 4.42 -0.72 14.06
N THR A 294 5.20 -1.13 13.06
CA THR A 294 6.44 -1.91 13.24
C THR A 294 7.67 -1.02 13.44
N MET A 295 7.60 0.28 13.12
CA MET A 295 8.72 1.22 13.20
C MET A 295 9.53 1.14 14.52
N PRO A 296 8.91 1.16 15.70
CA PRO A 296 9.67 1.13 16.96
C PRO A 296 10.52 -0.14 17.10
N VAL A 297 9.93 -1.30 16.76
CA VAL A 297 10.64 -2.59 16.80
C VAL A 297 11.74 -2.64 15.73
N THR A 298 11.47 -2.10 14.53
CA THR A 298 12.48 -2.01 13.47
C THR A 298 13.68 -1.19 13.92
N PHE A 299 13.43 -0.04 14.55
CA PHE A 299 14.47 0.83 15.09
C PHE A 299 15.30 0.13 16.17
N GLU A 300 14.64 -0.51 17.14
CA GLU A 300 15.26 -1.26 18.23
C GLU A 300 16.17 -2.39 17.72
N VAL A 301 15.65 -3.26 16.84
CA VAL A 301 16.43 -4.40 16.32
C VAL A 301 17.64 -3.96 15.47
N LEU A 302 17.51 -2.83 14.76
CA LEU A 302 18.62 -2.27 13.98
C LEU A 302 19.77 -1.84 14.90
N GLN A 303 19.48 -1.27 16.06
CA GLN A 303 20.49 -0.84 17.03
C GLN A 303 20.99 -2.00 17.90
N GLU A 304 20.10 -2.71 18.56
CA GLU A 304 20.47 -3.66 19.61
C GLU A 304 20.91 -5.02 19.06
N LYS A 305 20.26 -5.52 17.99
CA LYS A 305 20.57 -6.86 17.45
C LYS A 305 21.51 -6.84 16.26
N ILE A 306 21.40 -5.83 15.39
CA ILE A 306 22.26 -5.68 14.22
C ILE A 306 23.47 -4.81 14.55
N GLY A 307 23.31 -3.79 15.40
CA GLY A 307 24.40 -2.93 15.88
C GLY A 307 24.68 -1.75 14.94
N LEU A 308 23.66 -1.20 14.26
CA LEU A 308 23.80 -0.01 13.44
C LEU A 308 23.86 1.25 14.33
N ARG A 309 24.49 2.32 13.80
CA ARG A 309 24.43 3.63 14.43
C ARG A 309 22.99 4.13 14.54
N GLU A 310 22.67 4.78 15.64
CA GLU A 310 21.35 5.35 15.89
C GLU A 310 20.87 6.23 14.73
N SER A 311 21.73 7.12 14.22
CA SER A 311 21.40 8.00 13.11
C SER A 311 21.03 7.26 11.81
N SER A 312 21.72 6.15 11.51
CA SER A 312 21.43 5.33 10.34
C SER A 312 20.16 4.50 10.53
N ALA A 313 19.96 3.94 11.73
CA ALA A 313 18.75 3.23 12.10
C ALA A 313 17.52 4.15 12.02
N ALA A 314 17.60 5.35 12.62
CA ALA A 314 16.52 6.32 12.63
C ALA A 314 16.14 6.80 11.21
N LEU A 315 17.11 7.10 10.36
CA LEU A 315 16.84 7.57 9.00
C LEU A 315 16.14 6.52 8.15
N GLY A 316 16.51 5.26 8.21
CA GLY A 316 15.88 4.22 7.42
C GLY A 316 14.55 3.76 8.01
N SER A 317 14.46 3.53 9.34
CA SER A 317 13.25 2.98 9.94
C SER A 317 12.20 4.03 10.32
N LEU A 318 12.58 5.20 10.85
CA LEU A 318 11.59 6.19 11.29
C LEU A 318 11.22 7.20 10.20
N VAL A 319 12.20 7.57 9.36
CA VAL A 319 11.96 8.50 8.26
C VAL A 319 11.69 7.75 6.96
N GLY A 320 12.55 6.77 6.63
CA GLY A 320 12.45 6.00 5.39
C GLY A 320 11.14 5.24 5.26
N ALA A 321 10.66 4.62 6.35
CA ALA A 321 9.41 3.87 6.34
C ALA A 321 8.19 4.68 5.86
N ASN A 322 8.19 5.99 6.02
CA ASN A 322 7.11 6.85 5.50
C ASN A 322 7.08 6.94 3.96
N PHE A 323 8.16 6.56 3.30
CA PHE A 323 8.29 6.64 1.84
C PHE A 323 8.52 5.28 1.18
N ASN A 324 8.91 4.27 1.96
CA ASN A 324 9.36 2.98 1.46
C ASN A 324 8.25 1.95 1.55
N ASN A 325 7.43 1.87 0.50
CA ASN A 325 6.39 0.87 0.35
C ASN A 325 6.65 -0.01 -0.90
N ASP A 326 7.86 -0.53 -1.02
CA ASP A 326 8.37 -1.26 -2.19
C ASP A 326 7.53 -2.50 -2.52
N GLY A 327 7.14 -3.28 -1.50
CA GLY A 327 6.27 -4.44 -1.69
C GLY A 327 4.86 -4.04 -2.15
N THR A 328 4.37 -2.88 -1.71
CA THR A 328 3.08 -2.35 -2.16
C THR A 328 3.18 -1.86 -3.60
N ALA A 329 4.20 -1.11 -3.96
CA ALA A 329 4.42 -0.65 -5.33
C ALA A 329 4.60 -1.79 -6.34
N LEU A 330 5.37 -2.83 -5.95
CA LEU A 330 5.52 -4.06 -6.71
C LEU A 330 4.16 -4.75 -6.96
N TYR A 331 3.36 -4.88 -5.93
CA TYR A 331 2.04 -5.51 -6.00
C TYR A 331 1.07 -4.71 -6.86
N GLU A 332 1.04 -3.39 -6.75
CA GLU A 332 0.20 -2.52 -7.59
C GLU A 332 0.53 -2.68 -9.07
N ALA A 333 1.82 -2.69 -9.41
CA ALA A 333 2.26 -2.89 -10.77
C ALA A 333 1.90 -4.29 -11.30
N MET A 334 2.09 -5.33 -10.49
CA MET A 334 1.68 -6.70 -10.83
C MET A 334 0.16 -6.83 -10.99
N SER A 335 -0.61 -6.16 -10.14
CA SER A 335 -2.08 -6.15 -10.20
C SER A 335 -2.58 -5.53 -11.50
N ALA A 336 -1.97 -4.44 -11.94
CA ALA A 336 -2.32 -3.81 -13.22
C ALA A 336 -2.06 -4.76 -14.42
N LEU A 337 -0.90 -5.42 -14.44
CA LEU A 337 -0.60 -6.41 -15.49
C LEU A 337 -1.51 -7.64 -15.40
N PHE A 338 -1.75 -8.14 -14.20
CA PHE A 338 -2.65 -9.27 -13.99
C PHE A 338 -4.04 -8.98 -14.54
N ILE A 339 -4.64 -7.85 -14.18
CA ILE A 339 -5.98 -7.48 -14.66
C ILE A 339 -5.97 -7.21 -16.17
N SER A 340 -4.92 -6.59 -16.72
CA SER A 340 -4.82 -6.43 -18.17
C SER A 340 -4.81 -7.78 -18.90
N GLN A 341 -4.06 -8.76 -18.39
CA GLN A 341 -4.02 -10.12 -18.91
C GLN A 341 -5.37 -10.83 -18.79
N VAL A 342 -6.06 -10.70 -17.66
CA VAL A 342 -7.43 -11.22 -17.47
C VAL A 342 -8.40 -10.65 -18.49
N LEU A 343 -8.25 -9.38 -18.85
CA LEU A 343 -9.07 -8.70 -19.87
C LEU A 343 -8.64 -9.03 -21.32
N GLY A 344 -7.62 -9.86 -21.50
CA GLY A 344 -7.03 -10.12 -22.82
C GLY A 344 -6.34 -8.91 -23.43
N GLN A 345 -5.97 -7.92 -22.63
CA GLN A 345 -5.28 -6.70 -23.05
C GLN A 345 -3.79 -6.84 -22.75
N HIS A 346 -2.96 -6.30 -23.64
CA HIS A 346 -1.52 -6.21 -23.42
C HIS A 346 -1.14 -4.76 -23.19
N LEU A 347 -0.69 -4.43 -21.98
CA LEU A 347 -0.13 -3.11 -21.71
C LEU A 347 1.17 -2.96 -22.52
N ASN A 348 1.19 -1.97 -23.39
CA ASN A 348 2.40 -1.63 -24.15
C ASN A 348 3.49 -1.04 -23.22
N ILE A 349 4.71 -0.89 -23.73
CA ILE A 349 5.86 -0.38 -22.94
C ILE A 349 5.56 0.98 -22.32
N GLY A 350 4.85 1.86 -23.04
CA GLY A 350 4.47 3.17 -22.53
C GLY A 350 3.47 3.09 -21.38
N GLN A 351 2.48 2.23 -21.46
CA GLN A 351 1.53 1.99 -20.37
C GLN A 351 2.22 1.36 -19.15
N GLN A 352 3.16 0.42 -19.37
CA GLN A 352 3.96 -0.15 -18.27
C GLN A 352 4.86 0.92 -17.61
N PHE A 353 5.41 1.85 -18.40
CA PHE A 353 6.14 3.00 -17.85
C PHE A 353 5.22 3.89 -17.00
N LEU A 354 3.98 4.11 -17.44
CA LEU A 354 2.99 4.84 -16.66
C LEU A 354 2.63 4.11 -15.35
N VAL A 355 2.52 2.78 -15.38
CA VAL A 355 2.38 1.95 -14.18
C VAL A 355 3.57 2.17 -13.23
N ILE A 356 4.82 2.19 -13.74
CA ILE A 356 5.99 2.46 -12.90
C ILE A 356 5.87 3.81 -12.21
N LEU A 357 5.60 4.87 -12.96
CA LEU A 357 5.50 6.22 -12.41
C LEU A 357 4.39 6.32 -11.36
N THR A 358 3.21 5.84 -11.69
CA THR A 358 2.06 5.93 -10.78
C THR A 358 2.24 5.06 -9.53
N SER A 359 2.85 3.88 -9.63
CA SER A 359 3.16 3.04 -8.47
C SER A 359 4.23 3.65 -7.57
N ILE A 360 5.27 4.32 -8.11
CA ILE A 360 6.25 5.06 -7.28
C ILE A 360 5.52 6.13 -6.45
N PHE A 361 4.67 6.90 -7.09
CA PHE A 361 3.95 7.97 -6.40
C PHE A 361 2.87 7.45 -5.45
N ALA A 362 2.15 6.40 -5.85
CA ALA A 362 1.17 5.72 -5.01
C ALA A 362 1.82 5.17 -3.73
N SER A 363 3.01 4.62 -3.84
CA SER A 363 3.81 4.11 -2.72
C SER A 363 4.11 5.20 -1.69
N VAL A 364 4.44 6.43 -2.12
CA VAL A 364 4.62 7.58 -1.21
C VAL A 364 3.31 7.96 -0.52
N GLY A 365 2.18 7.83 -1.22
CA GLY A 365 0.84 8.13 -0.68
C GLY A 365 0.22 7.02 0.16
N ALA A 366 0.84 5.84 0.25
CA ALA A 366 0.28 4.67 0.93
C ALA A 366 0.21 4.79 2.47
N ALA A 367 0.79 5.84 3.07
CA ALA A 367 0.64 6.23 4.47
C ALA A 367 0.96 5.15 5.54
N ASN A 368 1.65 4.07 5.20
CA ASN A 368 2.11 2.98 6.10
C ASN A 368 0.99 2.29 6.92
N ILE A 369 -0.24 2.36 6.45
CA ILE A 369 -1.42 1.79 7.13
C ILE A 369 -1.84 0.48 6.47
N PRO A 370 -2.51 -0.43 7.21
CA PRO A 370 -3.06 -1.65 6.64
C PRO A 370 -4.02 -1.35 5.48
N ASN A 371 -3.96 -2.18 4.43
CA ASN A 371 -4.81 -2.09 3.24
C ASN A 371 -4.67 -0.79 2.41
N ALA A 372 -3.68 0.05 2.66
CA ALA A 372 -3.44 1.26 1.84
C ALA A 372 -3.27 0.93 0.36
N GLY A 373 -2.67 -0.21 0.04
CA GLY A 373 -2.49 -0.70 -1.33
C GLY A 373 -3.79 -0.83 -2.13
N LEU A 374 -4.93 -1.12 -1.49
CA LEU A 374 -6.23 -1.15 -2.19
C LEU A 374 -6.68 0.24 -2.66
N VAL A 375 -6.38 1.27 -1.88
CA VAL A 375 -6.70 2.66 -2.23
C VAL A 375 -5.79 3.14 -3.34
N THR A 376 -4.48 2.94 -3.18
CA THR A 376 -3.48 3.39 -4.14
C THR A 376 -3.52 2.61 -5.46
N MET A 377 -3.93 1.34 -5.44
CA MET A 377 -4.19 0.54 -6.64
C MET A 377 -5.26 1.18 -7.56
N THR A 378 -6.27 1.86 -7.00
CA THR A 378 -7.27 2.56 -7.82
C THR A 378 -6.63 3.59 -8.74
N LEU A 379 -5.52 4.19 -8.29
CA LEU A 379 -4.77 5.19 -8.99
C LEU A 379 -4.01 4.59 -10.16
N VAL A 380 -3.29 3.49 -9.89
CA VAL A 380 -2.52 2.79 -10.93
C VAL A 380 -3.47 2.28 -12.02
N PHE A 381 -4.60 1.68 -11.66
CA PHE A 381 -5.59 1.19 -12.63
C PHE A 381 -6.17 2.32 -13.48
N THR A 382 -6.56 3.43 -12.85
CA THR A 382 -7.13 4.58 -13.57
C THR A 382 -6.13 5.18 -14.54
N SER A 383 -4.85 5.24 -14.17
CA SER A 383 -3.80 5.83 -15.01
C SER A 383 -3.57 5.11 -16.33
N VAL A 384 -3.87 3.82 -16.39
CA VAL A 384 -3.71 2.99 -17.59
C VAL A 384 -5.04 2.54 -18.18
N GLY A 385 -6.15 3.14 -17.73
CA GLY A 385 -7.49 2.88 -18.26
C GLY A 385 -8.08 1.53 -17.86
N LEU A 386 -7.56 0.87 -16.83
CA LEU A 386 -8.10 -0.40 -16.35
C LEU A 386 -9.35 -0.18 -15.48
N PRO A 387 -10.35 -1.07 -15.63
CA PRO A 387 -11.58 -0.97 -14.84
C PRO A 387 -11.32 -1.26 -13.36
N THR A 388 -11.56 -0.27 -12.48
CA THR A 388 -11.29 -0.38 -11.04
C THR A 388 -12.22 -1.36 -10.30
N GLN A 389 -13.32 -1.82 -10.90
CA GLN A 389 -14.18 -2.85 -10.32
C GLN A 389 -13.47 -4.19 -10.12
N TYR A 390 -12.41 -4.48 -10.87
CA TYR A 390 -11.60 -5.69 -10.70
C TYR A 390 -10.79 -5.70 -9.40
N ILE A 391 -10.62 -4.56 -8.76
CA ILE A 391 -10.01 -4.47 -7.42
C ILE A 391 -10.82 -5.27 -6.39
N ALA A 392 -12.16 -5.38 -6.56
CA ALA A 392 -13.00 -6.17 -5.67
C ALA A 392 -12.56 -7.63 -5.57
N VAL A 393 -12.09 -8.20 -6.66
CA VAL A 393 -11.59 -9.57 -6.68
C VAL A 393 -10.25 -9.67 -5.96
N LEU A 394 -9.37 -8.69 -6.16
CA LEU A 394 -8.06 -8.65 -5.50
C LEU A 394 -8.19 -8.47 -3.98
N VAL A 395 -9.23 -7.78 -3.50
CA VAL A 395 -9.53 -7.67 -2.05
C VAL A 395 -9.65 -9.03 -1.37
N THR A 396 -10.12 -10.06 -2.09
CA THR A 396 -10.31 -11.41 -1.54
C THR A 396 -9.00 -12.08 -1.13
N VAL A 397 -7.88 -11.71 -1.74
CA VAL A 397 -6.53 -12.25 -1.47
C VAL A 397 -5.60 -11.24 -0.82
N ASP A 398 -5.98 -9.98 -0.80
CA ASP A 398 -5.17 -8.87 -0.31
C ASP A 398 -4.78 -9.02 1.17
N TRP A 399 -5.68 -9.51 2.02
CA TRP A 399 -5.44 -9.72 3.45
C TRP A 399 -4.20 -10.56 3.76
N PHE A 400 -3.87 -11.52 2.89
CA PHE A 400 -2.67 -12.34 3.00
C PHE A 400 -1.47 -11.67 2.36
N LEU A 401 -1.66 -11.14 1.14
CA LEU A 401 -0.58 -10.49 0.38
C LEU A 401 -0.10 -9.20 1.05
N ASP A 402 -0.98 -8.46 1.71
CA ASP A 402 -0.63 -7.26 2.47
C ASP A 402 0.39 -7.54 3.58
N ARG A 403 0.25 -8.68 4.28
CA ARG A 403 1.21 -9.14 5.29
C ARG A 403 2.58 -9.42 4.69
N CYS A 404 2.60 -10.13 3.57
CA CYS A 404 3.84 -10.45 2.86
C CYS A 404 4.52 -9.18 2.34
N ARG A 405 3.75 -8.25 1.77
CA ARG A 405 4.26 -6.95 1.28
C ARG A 405 4.82 -6.11 2.41
N THR A 406 4.12 -6.05 3.54
CA THR A 406 4.57 -5.26 4.71
C THR A 406 5.89 -5.79 5.27
N ALA A 407 6.09 -7.11 5.31
CA ALA A 407 7.38 -7.68 5.70
C ALA A 407 8.51 -7.25 4.74
N ILE A 408 8.23 -7.16 3.43
CA ILE A 408 9.19 -6.68 2.43
C ILE A 408 9.42 -5.17 2.54
N ASN A 409 8.39 -4.36 2.85
CA ASN A 409 8.55 -2.93 3.11
C ASN A 409 9.51 -2.71 4.28
N VAL A 410 9.30 -3.39 5.41
CA VAL A 410 10.18 -3.30 6.59
C VAL A 410 11.60 -3.81 6.28
N MET A 411 11.73 -4.87 5.49
CA MET A 411 13.04 -5.35 5.04
C MET A 411 13.76 -4.29 4.18
N GLY A 412 13.03 -3.53 3.37
CA GLY A 412 13.53 -2.37 2.62
C GLY A 412 14.03 -1.25 3.53
N ASP A 413 13.25 -0.89 4.56
CA ASP A 413 13.63 0.12 5.57
C ASP A 413 14.94 -0.25 6.26
N MET A 414 15.05 -1.50 6.68
CA MET A 414 16.26 -2.04 7.30
C MET A 414 17.45 -2.07 6.34
N THR A 415 17.20 -2.39 5.06
CA THR A 415 18.22 -2.36 4.00
C THR A 415 18.77 -0.95 3.81
N VAL A 416 17.88 0.03 3.73
CA VAL A 416 18.27 1.45 3.62
C VAL A 416 19.09 1.87 4.85
N SER A 417 18.66 1.50 6.04
CA SER A 417 19.41 1.76 7.30
C SER A 417 20.83 1.17 7.24
N ALA A 418 20.97 -0.09 6.83
CA ALA A 418 22.25 -0.77 6.71
C ALA A 418 23.17 -0.14 5.66
N LEU A 419 22.61 0.32 4.54
CA LEU A 419 23.34 1.01 3.48
C LEU A 419 23.77 2.42 3.89
N LEU A 420 22.97 3.13 4.66
CA LEU A 420 23.31 4.44 5.22
C LEU A 420 24.43 4.32 6.24
N ASP A 421 24.46 3.22 7.02
CA ASP A 421 25.52 2.94 7.99
C ASP A 421 26.88 2.68 7.32
N GLY A 422 26.88 2.17 6.09
CA GLY A 422 28.07 2.08 5.23
C GLY A 422 28.84 0.76 5.34
N LYS A 423 30.05 0.75 4.76
CA LYS A 423 30.85 -0.49 4.58
C LYS A 423 31.80 -0.82 5.73
N LYS A 424 31.96 0.08 6.70
CA LYS A 424 32.88 -0.14 7.83
C LYS A 424 32.07 -0.17 9.12
N PRO A 425 32.24 -1.22 9.96
CA PRO A 425 31.68 -1.21 11.27
C PRO A 425 32.27 -0.01 12.05
N HIS A 426 31.43 0.66 12.84
CA HIS A 426 31.94 1.68 13.75
C HIS A 426 32.55 0.97 14.99
N SER A 427 33.68 1.47 15.45
CA SER A 427 34.21 1.04 16.73
C SER A 427 33.20 1.41 17.80
N GLN A 428 32.52 0.41 18.38
CA GLN A 428 31.79 0.66 19.63
C GLN A 428 32.83 1.14 20.63
N GLY A 429 32.81 2.42 20.95
CA GLY A 429 33.52 2.90 22.11
C GLY A 429 33.02 2.06 23.28
N LYS A 430 33.89 1.27 23.88
CA LYS A 430 33.61 0.61 25.15
C LYS A 430 33.37 1.74 26.16
N PHE A 431 32.09 1.94 26.51
CA PHE A 431 31.73 2.67 27.71
C PHE A 431 31.73 1.71 28.89
#